data_a08a40e671da656dbd36f8ab51ad024d
#
_entry.id   a08a40e671da656dbd36f8ab51ad024d
#
_cell.length_a   1.000
_cell.length_b   1.000
_cell.length_c   1.000
_cell.angle_alpha   90.00
_cell.angle_beta   90.00
_cell.angle_gamma   90.00
#
_symmetry.space_group_name_H-M   'P 1'
#
loop_
_entity.id
_entity.type
_entity.pdbx_description
1 polymer ?
#
loop_
_entity_poly.entity_id
_entity_poly.type
_entity_poly.pdbx_seq_one_letter_code
_entity_poly.pdbx_strand_id
1 'polypeptide(L)'
;MNIEKYTEELITLRHYFHQHPELALQEVETSAYIRKYLEKLGYEIVPIEPTGLIAELPSLRNREKLVVLRAEMDALPIQEQTNLPYASVNQGCMHACGHDMILAAALILAKIVAEEQRMQESFPVRLRFLFEPAEEIGEGAKRMLQAGALENPKADAFLMFHYAADMTFGMAVHQGQASSMINSMQIHVHGKSSHWCEADKGIDAIYAAAQVISAIHDLNESFGKQHPDAGKYIVGTGTIHGGEYTNIIADHVVLNGNIRAVHEETYMALEHELERYLQKIEKQTGTCLLYTSPS
;
A
#
# COMPACT_ATOMS: atom_id res chain seq x y z
N MET A 1 28.71 18.21 -3.90
CA MET A 1 27.87 17.98 -2.70
C MET A 1 28.52 16.94 -1.79
N ASN A 2 28.80 17.26 -0.52
CA ASN A 2 29.26 16.30 0.47
C ASN A 2 28.05 15.76 1.24
N ILE A 3 27.60 14.54 0.92
CA ILE A 3 26.42 13.91 1.50
C ILE A 3 26.73 13.39 2.91
N GLU A 4 27.99 13.04 3.22
CA GLU A 4 28.39 12.47 4.51
C GLU A 4 28.06 13.38 5.70
N LYS A 5 28.04 14.71 5.50
CA LYS A 5 27.68 15.67 6.57
C LYS A 5 26.25 15.53 7.10
N TYR A 6 25.38 14.82 6.37
CA TYR A 6 23.98 14.60 6.78
C TYR A 6 23.72 13.24 7.40
N THR A 7 24.73 12.36 7.45
CA THR A 7 24.57 10.96 7.89
C THR A 7 24.03 10.85 9.32
N GLU A 8 24.57 11.61 10.25
CA GLU A 8 24.13 11.57 11.66
C GLU A 8 22.67 12.02 11.81
N GLU A 9 22.29 13.07 11.09
CA GLU A 9 20.92 13.58 11.12
C GLU A 9 19.95 12.60 10.42
N LEU A 10 20.35 12.00 9.30
CA LEU A 10 19.58 10.96 8.61
C LEU A 10 19.26 9.79 9.56
N ILE A 11 20.30 9.29 10.26
CA ILE A 11 20.16 8.20 11.23
C ILE A 11 19.24 8.61 12.39
N THR A 12 19.40 9.83 12.88
CA THR A 12 18.57 10.37 13.97
C THR A 12 17.09 10.46 13.57
N LEU A 13 16.82 10.99 12.38
CA LEU A 13 15.45 11.07 11.84
C LEU A 13 14.84 9.67 11.65
N ARG A 14 15.60 8.75 11.06
CA ARG A 14 15.17 7.37 10.88
C ARG A 14 14.86 6.70 12.22
N HIS A 15 15.71 6.82 13.22
CA HIS A 15 15.47 6.25 14.56
C HIS A 15 14.24 6.88 15.23
N TYR A 16 14.06 8.19 15.06
CA TYR A 16 12.87 8.87 15.59
C TYR A 16 11.57 8.32 15.02
N PHE A 17 11.44 8.26 13.67
CA PHE A 17 10.24 7.71 13.05
C PHE A 17 10.04 6.23 13.38
N HIS A 18 11.10 5.44 13.37
CA HIS A 18 11.02 4.02 13.73
C HIS A 18 10.49 3.81 15.15
N GLN A 19 10.91 4.67 16.08
CA GLN A 19 10.51 4.60 17.49
C GLN A 19 9.09 5.08 17.73
N HIS A 20 8.55 5.94 16.86
CA HIS A 20 7.23 6.56 17.01
C HIS A 20 6.32 6.28 15.79
N PRO A 21 6.11 5.02 15.41
CA PRO A 21 5.29 4.67 14.26
C PRO A 21 3.81 4.93 14.55
N GLU A 22 3.07 5.37 13.53
CA GLU A 22 1.63 5.60 13.61
C GLU A 22 0.93 4.85 12.48
N LEU A 23 -0.27 4.33 12.76
CA LEU A 23 -1.06 3.59 11.77
C LEU A 23 -1.68 4.51 10.73
N ALA A 24 -2.09 3.92 9.61
CA ALA A 24 -2.78 4.59 8.51
C ALA A 24 -3.93 5.50 8.99
N LEU A 25 -3.97 6.73 8.50
CA LEU A 25 -4.91 7.82 8.86
C LEU A 25 -4.80 8.31 10.32
N GLN A 26 -3.79 7.88 11.05
CA GLN A 26 -3.51 8.28 12.44
C GLN A 26 -2.11 8.90 12.61
N GLU A 27 -1.43 9.24 11.52
CA GLU A 27 -0.04 9.74 11.48
C GLU A 27 0.05 11.21 11.93
N VAL A 28 -0.57 11.54 13.07
CA VAL A 28 -0.73 12.93 13.56
C VAL A 28 0.59 13.53 14.00
N GLU A 29 1.34 12.82 14.84
CA GLU A 29 2.63 13.30 15.36
C GLU A 29 3.71 13.26 14.27
N THR A 30 3.67 12.24 13.40
CA THR A 30 4.53 12.13 12.22
C THR A 30 4.33 13.34 11.29
N SER A 31 3.08 13.66 10.95
CA SER A 31 2.71 14.83 10.14
C SER A 31 3.17 16.15 10.80
N ALA A 32 2.92 16.30 12.09
CA ALA A 32 3.32 17.50 12.83
C ALA A 32 4.85 17.67 12.86
N TYR A 33 5.59 16.59 13.04
CA TYR A 33 7.05 16.60 13.02
C TYR A 33 7.60 17.01 11.65
N ILE A 34 7.12 16.37 10.58
CA ILE A 34 7.49 16.67 9.20
C ILE A 34 7.22 18.14 8.88
N ARG A 35 6.02 18.63 9.18
CA ARG A 35 5.64 20.03 9.00
C ARG A 35 6.63 20.96 9.67
N LYS A 36 6.87 20.77 10.97
CA LYS A 36 7.77 21.62 11.76
C LYS A 36 9.21 21.61 11.23
N TYR A 37 9.68 20.45 10.76
CA TYR A 37 11.02 20.31 10.16
C TYR A 37 11.12 21.13 8.86
N LEU A 38 10.14 21.00 7.97
CA LEU A 38 10.14 21.65 6.67
C LEU A 38 9.89 23.15 6.75
N GLU A 39 9.03 23.61 7.64
CA GLU A 39 8.79 25.05 7.89
C GLU A 39 10.09 25.77 8.33
N LYS A 40 10.92 25.13 9.19
CA LYS A 40 12.24 25.67 9.57
C LYS A 40 13.20 25.81 8.39
N LEU A 41 13.04 24.99 7.36
CA LEU A 41 13.81 25.05 6.13
C LEU A 41 13.28 26.09 5.13
N GLY A 42 12.08 26.64 5.37
CA GLY A 42 11.43 27.64 4.53
C GLY A 42 10.47 27.06 3.48
N TYR A 43 10.06 25.81 3.66
CA TYR A 43 9.01 25.21 2.82
C TYR A 43 7.64 25.78 3.19
N GLU A 44 6.80 25.97 2.19
CA GLU A 44 5.37 26.15 2.36
C GLU A 44 4.66 24.81 2.32
N ILE A 45 3.73 24.61 3.26
CA ILE A 45 3.05 23.34 3.48
C ILE A 45 1.55 23.48 3.19
N VAL A 46 1.04 22.60 2.35
CA VAL A 46 -0.40 22.42 2.13
C VAL A 46 -0.81 21.11 2.81
N PRO A 47 -1.66 21.16 3.83
CA PRO A 47 -2.16 19.94 4.49
C PRO A 47 -3.19 19.24 3.61
N ILE A 48 -3.17 17.90 3.68
CA ILE A 48 -4.16 17.02 3.06
C ILE A 48 -4.77 16.17 4.18
N GLU A 49 -6.07 16.29 4.36
CA GLU A 49 -6.76 15.61 5.44
C GLU A 49 -6.69 14.06 5.32
N PRO A 50 -6.49 13.32 6.44
CA PRO A 50 -6.36 13.87 7.80
C PRO A 50 -4.91 14.24 8.17
N THR A 51 -3.89 13.66 7.55
CA THR A 51 -2.49 13.75 8.02
C THR A 51 -1.46 14.00 6.92
N GLY A 52 -1.87 13.94 5.66
CA GLY A 52 -0.98 14.15 4.50
C GLY A 52 -0.46 15.57 4.35
N LEU A 53 0.68 15.73 3.68
CA LEU A 53 1.31 17.02 3.45
C LEU A 53 1.86 17.13 2.02
N ILE A 54 1.69 18.32 1.42
CA ILE A 54 2.42 18.74 0.23
C ILE A 54 3.36 19.86 0.64
N ALA A 55 4.63 19.76 0.24
CA ALA A 55 5.64 20.76 0.60
C ALA A 55 6.42 21.25 -0.63
N GLU A 56 6.58 22.57 -0.73
CA GLU A 56 7.35 23.21 -1.79
C GLU A 56 8.18 24.39 -1.26
N LEU A 57 9.35 24.60 -1.87
CA LEU A 57 10.12 25.83 -1.65
C LEU A 57 9.61 26.96 -2.55
N PRO A 58 9.15 28.10 -2.01
CA PRO A 58 8.70 29.25 -2.81
C PRO A 58 9.75 29.75 -3.82
N SER A 59 11.02 29.67 -3.47
CA SER A 59 12.15 30.10 -4.31
C SER A 59 12.32 29.28 -5.58
N LEU A 60 11.74 28.08 -5.65
CA LEU A 60 11.79 27.21 -6.84
C LEU A 60 10.54 27.27 -7.72
N ARG A 61 9.51 28.04 -7.35
CA ARG A 61 8.25 28.10 -8.10
C ARG A 61 8.36 28.64 -9.51
N ASN A 62 9.39 29.42 -9.80
CA ASN A 62 9.65 29.98 -11.12
C ASN A 62 10.39 28.99 -12.07
N ARG A 63 10.69 27.79 -11.63
CA ARG A 63 11.28 26.75 -12.48
C ARG A 63 10.22 26.17 -13.42
N GLU A 64 10.63 25.92 -14.66
CA GLU A 64 9.75 25.46 -15.72
C GLU A 64 9.27 24.02 -15.48
N LYS A 65 10.18 23.16 -14.98
CA LYS A 65 9.91 21.73 -14.77
C LYS A 65 9.59 21.43 -13.32
N LEU A 66 8.51 20.67 -13.10
CA LEU A 66 8.11 20.16 -11.79
C LEU A 66 8.42 18.68 -11.66
N VAL A 67 9.26 18.34 -10.69
CA VAL A 67 9.49 16.96 -10.25
C VAL A 67 8.80 16.77 -8.90
N VAL A 68 8.01 15.72 -8.80
CA VAL A 68 7.32 15.32 -7.57
C VAL A 68 8.04 14.15 -6.96
N LEU A 69 8.29 14.17 -5.65
CA LEU A 69 8.86 13.08 -4.88
C LEU A 69 7.90 12.67 -3.78
N ARG A 70 7.55 11.40 -3.74
CA ARG A 70 6.64 10.78 -2.78
C ARG A 70 7.42 10.11 -1.65
N ALA A 71 6.91 10.24 -0.43
CA ALA A 71 7.36 9.54 0.76
C ALA A 71 6.14 9.11 1.58
N GLU A 72 6.04 7.83 1.90
CA GLU A 72 4.99 7.23 2.69
C GLU A 72 5.20 7.51 4.18
N MET A 73 4.10 7.63 4.96
CA MET A 73 4.17 8.06 6.36
C MET A 73 3.73 7.00 7.36
N ASP A 74 2.84 6.11 6.95
CA ASP A 74 2.18 5.16 7.85
C ASP A 74 3.02 3.93 8.20
N ALA A 75 2.64 3.26 9.26
CA ALA A 75 3.22 2.03 9.77
C ALA A 75 2.19 0.90 9.79
N LEU A 76 2.65 -0.32 10.02
CA LEU A 76 1.85 -1.54 10.03
C LEU A 76 1.40 -1.92 11.45
N PRO A 77 0.22 -2.58 11.60
CA PRO A 77 -0.27 -3.10 12.87
C PRO A 77 0.47 -4.39 13.27
N ILE A 78 1.77 -4.28 13.48
CA ILE A 78 2.69 -5.39 13.78
C ILE A 78 3.38 -5.11 15.12
N GLN A 79 3.41 -6.10 16.02
CA GLN A 79 4.20 -6.00 17.24
C GLN A 79 5.68 -6.20 16.92
N GLU A 80 6.48 -5.18 17.13
CA GLU A 80 7.92 -5.26 16.92
C GLU A 80 8.59 -6.20 17.93
N GLN A 81 9.54 -7.02 17.45
CA GLN A 81 10.31 -8.00 18.24
C GLN A 81 11.82 -7.89 18.03
N THR A 82 12.28 -6.77 17.47
CA THR A 82 13.71 -6.58 17.11
C THR A 82 14.62 -6.37 18.32
N ASN A 83 14.09 -5.86 19.43
CA ASN A 83 14.85 -5.46 20.63
C ASN A 83 15.94 -4.41 20.35
N LEU A 84 15.78 -3.59 19.32
CA LEU A 84 16.69 -2.50 18.99
C LEU A 84 16.56 -1.35 19.99
N PRO A 85 17.65 -0.57 20.23
CA PRO A 85 17.61 0.58 21.15
C PRO A 85 16.57 1.65 20.75
N TYR A 86 16.18 1.68 19.50
CA TYR A 86 15.17 2.58 18.91
C TYR A 86 13.91 1.82 18.42
N ALA A 87 13.65 0.63 18.99
CA ALA A 87 12.43 -0.10 18.72
C ALA A 87 11.18 0.75 19.03
N SER A 88 10.07 0.42 18.37
CA SER A 88 8.81 1.10 18.55
C SER A 88 8.39 1.18 20.03
N VAL A 89 8.00 2.38 20.46
CA VAL A 89 7.37 2.59 21.78
C VAL A 89 5.85 2.43 21.71
N ASN A 90 5.28 2.33 20.51
CA ASN A 90 3.86 2.17 20.28
C ASN A 90 3.52 0.69 20.14
N GLN A 91 2.94 0.11 21.18
CA GLN A 91 2.61 -1.32 21.21
C GLN A 91 1.71 -1.70 20.02
N GLY A 92 2.07 -2.78 19.32
CA GLY A 92 1.29 -3.29 18.19
C GLY A 92 1.44 -2.46 16.91
N CYS A 93 2.41 -1.56 16.84
CA CYS A 93 2.67 -0.74 15.66
C CYS A 93 4.16 -0.72 15.34
N MET A 94 4.55 -0.90 14.08
CA MET A 94 5.94 -0.95 13.62
C MET A 94 6.09 -0.44 12.19
N HIS A 95 7.13 0.34 11.91
CA HIS A 95 7.57 0.63 10.54
C HIS A 95 8.25 -0.60 9.90
N ALA A 96 7.47 -1.67 9.67
CA ALA A 96 8.01 -2.91 9.11
C ALA A 96 8.20 -2.85 7.58
N CYS A 97 7.57 -1.89 6.90
CA CYS A 97 7.74 -1.65 5.45
C CYS A 97 8.89 -0.69 5.12
N GLY A 98 9.51 -0.04 6.14
CA GLY A 98 10.66 0.85 5.93
C GLY A 98 10.31 2.29 5.60
N HIS A 99 9.07 2.73 5.80
CA HIS A 99 8.65 4.12 5.56
C HIS A 99 9.41 5.13 6.45
N ASP A 100 9.88 4.73 7.62
CA ASP A 100 10.80 5.50 8.48
C ASP A 100 12.10 5.92 7.76
N MET A 101 12.67 5.03 6.94
CA MET A 101 13.86 5.32 6.12
C MET A 101 13.53 6.25 4.96
N ILE A 102 12.36 6.05 4.35
CA ILE A 102 11.88 6.88 3.23
C ILE A 102 11.63 8.31 3.70
N LEU A 103 10.98 8.49 4.85
CA LEU A 103 10.75 9.80 5.48
C LEU A 103 12.07 10.51 5.81
N ALA A 104 13.00 9.81 6.45
CA ALA A 104 14.29 10.37 6.79
C ALA A 104 15.05 10.83 5.54
N ALA A 105 15.07 10.01 4.49
CA ALA A 105 15.74 10.36 3.23
C ALA A 105 15.07 11.55 2.53
N ALA A 106 13.74 11.60 2.49
CA ALA A 106 13.00 12.72 1.90
C ALA A 106 13.25 14.03 2.64
N LEU A 107 13.28 14.01 3.98
CA LEU A 107 13.56 15.20 4.79
C LEU A 107 15.01 15.69 4.62
N ILE A 108 15.97 14.78 4.55
CA ILE A 108 17.37 15.15 4.26
C ILE A 108 17.50 15.72 2.86
N LEU A 109 16.83 15.15 1.86
CA LEU A 109 16.83 15.71 0.51
C LEU A 109 16.22 17.12 0.51
N ALA A 110 15.09 17.33 1.22
CA ALA A 110 14.49 18.65 1.36
C ALA A 110 15.44 19.65 2.01
N LYS A 111 16.20 19.24 3.02
CA LYS A 111 17.23 20.06 3.67
C LYS A 111 18.35 20.42 2.69
N ILE A 112 18.87 19.46 1.94
CA ILE A 112 19.92 19.68 0.93
C ILE A 112 19.46 20.73 -0.09
N VAL A 113 18.26 20.57 -0.63
CA VAL A 113 17.69 21.49 -1.63
C VAL A 113 17.55 22.91 -1.04
N ALA A 114 17.07 23.03 0.19
CA ALA A 114 16.94 24.34 0.86
C ALA A 114 18.29 25.00 1.12
N GLU A 115 19.32 24.24 1.51
CA GLU A 115 20.67 24.76 1.74
C GLU A 115 21.33 25.19 0.43
N GLU A 116 21.23 24.42 -0.64
CA GLU A 116 21.78 24.77 -1.98
C GLU A 116 21.11 26.05 -2.51
N GLN A 117 19.79 26.20 -2.35
CA GLN A 117 19.10 27.43 -2.75
C GLN A 117 19.57 28.67 -1.97
N ARG A 118 19.87 28.52 -0.67
CA ARG A 118 20.43 29.63 0.13
C ARG A 118 21.84 30.03 -0.30
N MET A 119 22.63 29.07 -0.79
CA MET A 119 23.98 29.32 -1.32
C MET A 119 23.97 29.88 -2.75
N GLN A 120 22.80 30.20 -3.31
CA GLN A 120 22.61 30.68 -4.69
C GLN A 120 23.03 29.65 -5.76
N GLU A 121 23.18 28.40 -5.41
CA GLU A 121 23.32 27.32 -6.37
C GLU A 121 21.97 27.08 -7.03
N SER A 122 21.93 27.19 -8.35
CA SER A 122 20.68 27.12 -9.11
C SER A 122 20.20 25.69 -9.19
N PHE A 123 19.22 25.32 -8.35
CA PHE A 123 18.53 24.03 -8.53
C PHE A 123 17.68 24.09 -9.82
N PRO A 124 17.83 23.11 -10.74
CA PRO A 124 17.32 23.26 -12.10
C PRO A 124 15.82 23.06 -12.24
N VAL A 125 15.17 22.44 -11.24
CA VAL A 125 13.74 22.07 -11.29
C VAL A 125 13.01 22.56 -10.05
N ARG A 126 11.68 22.70 -10.14
CA ARG A 126 10.79 22.82 -9.00
C ARG A 126 10.64 21.43 -8.38
N LEU A 127 10.72 21.34 -7.07
CA LEU A 127 10.51 20.11 -6.33
C LEU A 127 9.27 20.26 -5.46
N ARG A 128 8.40 19.27 -5.56
CA ARG A 128 7.24 19.08 -4.69
C ARG A 128 7.41 17.77 -3.94
N PHE A 129 7.41 17.86 -2.62
CA PHE A 129 7.41 16.68 -1.77
C PHE A 129 5.98 16.33 -1.39
N LEU A 130 5.62 15.07 -1.55
CA LEU A 130 4.36 14.50 -1.09
C LEU A 130 4.66 13.57 0.09
N PHE A 131 4.14 13.89 1.25
CA PHE A 131 4.15 12.99 2.40
C PHE A 131 2.79 12.32 2.46
N GLU A 132 2.74 11.09 1.97
CA GLU A 132 1.52 10.35 1.76
C GLU A 132 1.14 9.57 3.01
N PRO A 133 -0.08 9.79 3.57
CA PRO A 133 -0.63 8.99 4.65
C PRO A 133 -1.26 7.72 4.11
N ALA A 134 -1.46 6.71 4.94
CA ALA A 134 -2.31 5.56 4.66
C ALA A 134 -1.99 4.81 3.34
N GLU A 135 -0.72 4.66 3.04
CA GLU A 135 -0.28 3.91 1.86
C GLU A 135 -0.67 2.44 1.97
N GLU A 136 -0.46 1.84 3.16
CA GLU A 136 -0.65 0.42 3.43
C GLU A 136 -2.12 -0.07 3.29
N ILE A 137 -3.05 0.87 3.25
CA ILE A 137 -4.48 0.58 3.00
C ILE A 137 -4.99 1.17 1.67
N GLY A 138 -4.10 1.76 0.85
CA GLY A 138 -4.42 2.29 -0.48
C GLY A 138 -5.23 3.59 -0.49
N GLU A 139 -5.41 4.26 0.66
CA GLU A 139 -6.25 5.47 0.76
C GLU A 139 -5.48 6.78 0.51
N GLY A 140 -4.17 6.79 0.75
CA GLY A 140 -3.37 8.01 0.68
C GLY A 140 -3.24 8.57 -0.71
N ALA A 141 -2.87 7.75 -1.69
CA ALA A 141 -2.70 8.17 -3.08
C ALA A 141 -3.98 8.82 -3.64
N LYS A 142 -5.14 8.24 -3.36
CA LYS A 142 -6.45 8.77 -3.77
C LYS A 142 -6.69 10.17 -3.22
N ARG A 143 -6.43 10.38 -1.92
CA ARG A 143 -6.56 11.68 -1.25
C ARG A 143 -5.60 12.72 -1.82
N MET A 144 -4.35 12.34 -2.05
CA MET A 144 -3.34 13.20 -2.67
C MET A 144 -3.75 13.63 -4.10
N LEU A 145 -4.24 12.70 -4.92
CA LEU A 145 -4.70 12.99 -6.28
C LEU A 145 -5.94 13.91 -6.27
N GLN A 146 -6.92 13.64 -5.41
CA GLN A 146 -8.10 14.50 -5.25
C GLN A 146 -7.74 15.92 -4.80
N ALA A 147 -6.67 16.08 -4.02
CA ALA A 147 -6.14 17.38 -3.62
C ALA A 147 -5.30 18.07 -4.70
N GLY A 148 -5.15 17.47 -5.88
CA GLY A 148 -4.38 18.03 -6.99
C GLY A 148 -2.86 17.96 -6.81
N ALA A 149 -2.36 16.97 -6.09
CA ALA A 149 -0.93 16.84 -5.77
C ALA A 149 0.00 16.82 -7.00
N LEU A 150 -0.50 16.37 -8.15
CA LEU A 150 0.25 16.32 -9.42
C LEU A 150 -0.12 17.46 -10.39
N GLU A 151 -0.96 18.39 -9.95
CA GLU A 151 -1.49 19.49 -10.76
C GLU A 151 -1.02 20.85 -10.26
N ASN A 152 -1.21 21.90 -11.05
CA ASN A 152 -0.99 23.30 -10.73
C ASN A 152 0.44 23.67 -10.25
N PRO A 153 1.50 23.47 -11.07
CA PRO A 153 1.46 22.96 -12.45
C PRO A 153 1.42 21.45 -12.49
N LYS A 154 1.10 20.90 -13.65
CA LYS A 154 1.18 19.46 -13.89
C LYS A 154 2.61 18.96 -13.73
N ALA A 155 2.78 17.85 -13.04
CA ALA A 155 4.09 17.24 -12.84
C ALA A 155 4.71 16.75 -14.16
N ASP A 156 5.97 17.09 -14.38
CA ASP A 156 6.76 16.57 -15.52
C ASP A 156 7.35 15.18 -15.21
N ALA A 157 7.66 14.92 -13.94
CA ALA A 157 8.14 13.63 -13.48
C ALA A 157 7.66 13.34 -12.06
N PHE A 158 7.43 12.07 -11.77
CA PHE A 158 7.06 11.55 -10.47
C PHE A 158 8.10 10.52 -10.05
N LEU A 159 8.68 10.72 -8.87
CA LEU A 159 9.69 9.85 -8.29
C LEU A 159 9.18 9.26 -6.98
N MET A 160 9.37 7.98 -6.83
CA MET A 160 9.20 7.26 -5.58
C MET A 160 10.38 6.31 -5.41
N PHE A 161 10.77 6.06 -4.19
CA PHE A 161 11.78 5.07 -3.86
C PHE A 161 11.29 4.24 -2.70
N HIS A 162 11.70 2.98 -2.67
CA HIS A 162 11.32 2.06 -1.61
C HIS A 162 12.53 1.22 -1.20
N TYR A 163 12.57 0.82 0.06
CA TYR A 163 13.56 -0.10 0.56
C TYR A 163 13.26 -1.52 0.09
N ALA A 164 14.30 -2.26 -0.33
CA ALA A 164 14.21 -3.66 -0.70
C ALA A 164 15.14 -4.48 0.20
N ALA A 165 14.55 -5.31 1.06
CA ALA A 165 15.30 -6.10 2.06
C ALA A 165 16.11 -7.25 1.45
N ASP A 166 15.77 -7.68 0.23
CA ASP A 166 16.40 -8.77 -0.51
C ASP A 166 17.58 -8.32 -1.39
N MET A 167 17.84 -6.99 -1.44
CA MET A 167 18.97 -6.44 -2.19
C MET A 167 20.22 -6.31 -1.32
N THR A 168 21.35 -6.72 -1.87
CA THR A 168 22.65 -6.28 -1.37
C THR A 168 22.81 -4.78 -1.55
N PHE A 169 23.70 -4.15 -0.79
CA PHE A 169 23.92 -2.70 -0.86
C PHE A 169 23.98 -2.18 -2.31
N GLY A 170 23.07 -1.27 -2.64
CA GLY A 170 22.96 -0.71 -3.97
C GLY A 170 21.63 0.02 -4.21
N MET A 171 21.46 0.49 -5.44
CA MET A 171 20.23 1.10 -5.92
C MET A 171 19.83 0.41 -7.23
N ALA A 172 18.58 0.00 -7.34
CA ALA A 172 17.99 -0.49 -8.57
C ALA A 172 17.02 0.54 -9.13
N VAL A 173 17.06 0.75 -10.45
CA VAL A 173 16.08 1.56 -11.17
C VAL A 173 15.35 0.65 -12.14
N HIS A 174 14.03 0.66 -12.11
CA HIS A 174 13.22 -0.13 -13.01
C HIS A 174 12.73 0.72 -14.18
N GLN A 175 12.89 0.20 -15.39
CA GLN A 175 12.29 0.80 -16.57
C GLN A 175 10.91 0.20 -16.80
N GLY A 176 9.88 1.04 -16.88
CA GLY A 176 8.48 0.61 -16.96
C GLY A 176 7.85 0.42 -15.59
N GLN A 177 6.89 -0.49 -15.49
CA GLN A 177 6.14 -0.74 -14.26
C GLN A 177 7.01 -1.44 -13.20
N ALA A 178 7.20 -0.80 -12.06
CA ALA A 178 8.09 -1.27 -11.00
C ALA A 178 7.40 -2.24 -10.03
N SER A 179 6.07 -2.12 -9.85
CA SER A 179 5.29 -2.97 -8.95
C SER A 179 4.02 -3.49 -9.64
N SER A 180 3.46 -4.58 -9.14
CA SER A 180 2.15 -5.04 -9.56
C SER A 180 1.05 -4.14 -9.00
N MET A 181 -0.06 -4.02 -9.74
CA MET A 181 -1.31 -3.52 -9.17
C MET A 181 -1.79 -4.50 -8.10
N ILE A 182 -2.42 -3.98 -7.06
CA ILE A 182 -3.00 -4.76 -5.96
C ILE A 182 -4.42 -4.26 -5.76
N ASN A 183 -5.40 -5.17 -5.89
CA ASN A 183 -6.76 -4.89 -5.52
C ASN A 183 -7.23 -5.90 -4.48
N SER A 184 -7.90 -5.41 -3.46
CA SER A 184 -8.55 -6.24 -2.44
C SER A 184 -9.67 -7.06 -3.08
N MET A 185 -9.90 -8.24 -2.53
CA MET A 185 -10.94 -9.17 -2.95
C MET A 185 -11.72 -9.63 -1.72
N GLN A 186 -13.04 -9.57 -1.78
CA GLN A 186 -13.90 -10.16 -0.77
C GLN A 186 -14.96 -11.04 -1.43
N ILE A 187 -15.11 -12.28 -0.93
CA ILE A 187 -16.10 -13.24 -1.41
C ILE A 187 -16.96 -13.66 -0.24
N HIS A 188 -18.25 -13.32 -0.30
CA HIS A 188 -19.26 -13.81 0.62
C HIS A 188 -19.91 -15.06 0.04
N VAL A 189 -19.88 -16.15 0.80
CA VAL A 189 -20.53 -17.41 0.46
C VAL A 189 -21.78 -17.56 1.34
N HIS A 190 -22.95 -17.48 0.72
CA HIS A 190 -24.23 -17.65 1.39
C HIS A 190 -24.81 -19.02 1.10
N GLY A 191 -24.99 -19.81 2.14
CA GLY A 191 -25.65 -21.10 2.13
C GLY A 191 -26.99 -21.07 2.87
N LYS A 192 -27.30 -22.20 3.54
CA LYS A 192 -28.49 -22.34 4.38
C LYS A 192 -28.19 -23.22 5.57
N SER A 193 -28.43 -22.70 6.75
CA SER A 193 -28.25 -23.42 8.01
C SER A 193 -29.22 -24.60 8.17
N SER A 194 -28.73 -25.70 8.68
CA SER A 194 -29.52 -26.87 9.12
C SER A 194 -28.71 -27.70 10.13
N HIS A 195 -29.35 -28.49 10.94
CA HIS A 195 -28.66 -29.46 11.78
C HIS A 195 -28.08 -30.60 10.93
N TRP A 196 -26.88 -31.09 11.27
CA TRP A 196 -26.22 -32.15 10.47
C TRP A 196 -27.04 -33.43 10.33
N CYS A 197 -27.95 -33.74 11.26
CA CYS A 197 -28.88 -34.87 11.11
C CYS A 197 -29.97 -34.62 10.04
N GLU A 198 -30.14 -33.40 9.57
CA GLU A 198 -31.03 -32.97 8.48
C GLU A 198 -30.25 -32.25 7.37
N ALA A 199 -29.10 -32.80 7.01
CA ALA A 199 -28.18 -32.17 6.06
C ALA A 199 -28.79 -31.91 4.67
N ASP A 200 -29.78 -32.70 4.28
CA ASP A 200 -30.55 -32.54 3.04
C ASP A 200 -31.38 -31.24 2.97
N LYS A 201 -31.60 -30.59 4.11
CA LYS A 201 -32.32 -29.29 4.20
C LYS A 201 -31.40 -28.07 4.21
N GLY A 202 -30.09 -28.28 4.35
CA GLY A 202 -29.05 -27.26 4.41
C GLY A 202 -28.34 -27.05 3.08
N ILE A 203 -27.56 -25.95 3.00
CA ILE A 203 -26.62 -25.67 1.93
C ILE A 203 -25.33 -25.24 2.61
N ASP A 204 -24.27 -26.04 2.45
CA ASP A 204 -23.02 -25.87 3.21
C ASP A 204 -22.12 -24.81 2.61
N ALA A 205 -22.05 -23.64 3.27
CA ALA A 205 -21.21 -22.52 2.88
C ALA A 205 -19.71 -22.82 3.07
N ILE A 206 -19.33 -23.65 4.07
CA ILE A 206 -17.93 -24.03 4.27
C ILE A 206 -17.44 -24.93 3.14
N TYR A 207 -18.25 -25.89 2.71
CA TYR A 207 -17.91 -26.74 1.56
C TYR A 207 -17.75 -25.92 0.27
N ALA A 208 -18.65 -24.97 0.03
CA ALA A 208 -18.54 -24.09 -1.14
C ALA A 208 -17.28 -23.18 -1.06
N ALA A 209 -16.98 -22.63 0.12
CA ALA A 209 -15.78 -21.83 0.34
C ALA A 209 -14.48 -22.63 0.10
N ALA A 210 -14.45 -23.89 0.49
CA ALA A 210 -13.32 -24.78 0.20
C ALA A 210 -13.13 -24.98 -1.32
N GLN A 211 -14.23 -25.09 -2.08
CA GLN A 211 -14.15 -25.16 -3.55
C GLN A 211 -13.65 -23.83 -4.16
N VAL A 212 -14.05 -22.68 -3.60
CA VAL A 212 -13.53 -21.36 -4.03
C VAL A 212 -12.02 -21.30 -3.86
N ILE A 213 -11.48 -21.74 -2.71
CA ILE A 213 -10.03 -21.75 -2.47
C ILE A 213 -9.32 -22.66 -3.47
N SER A 214 -9.87 -23.87 -3.73
CA SER A 214 -9.33 -24.78 -4.73
C SER A 214 -9.36 -24.18 -6.13
N ALA A 215 -10.45 -23.50 -6.49
CA ALA A 215 -10.58 -22.85 -7.80
C ALA A 215 -9.58 -21.69 -7.97
N ILE A 216 -9.31 -20.92 -6.92
CA ILE A 216 -8.28 -19.87 -6.93
C ILE A 216 -6.88 -20.49 -7.16
N HIS A 217 -6.59 -21.61 -6.52
CA HIS A 217 -5.34 -22.33 -6.75
C HIS A 217 -5.22 -22.81 -8.21
N ASP A 218 -6.24 -23.48 -8.72
CA ASP A 218 -6.30 -23.96 -10.11
C ASP A 218 -6.19 -22.81 -11.12
N LEU A 219 -6.80 -21.65 -10.82
CA LEU A 219 -6.70 -20.44 -11.64
C LEU A 219 -5.24 -19.98 -11.74
N ASN A 220 -4.53 -19.86 -10.61
CA ASN A 220 -3.12 -19.47 -10.62
C ASN A 220 -2.24 -20.42 -11.42
N GLU A 221 -2.50 -21.75 -11.37
CA GLU A 221 -1.71 -22.74 -12.12
C GLU A 221 -2.02 -22.76 -13.62
N SER A 222 -3.26 -22.49 -14.00
CA SER A 222 -3.73 -22.66 -15.38
C SER A 222 -3.67 -21.37 -16.20
N PHE A 223 -3.82 -20.21 -15.57
CA PHE A 223 -3.97 -18.92 -16.25
C PHE A 223 -2.79 -18.59 -17.17
N GLY A 224 -1.56 -18.73 -16.69
CA GLY A 224 -0.36 -18.44 -17.50
C GLY A 224 -0.17 -19.36 -18.70
N LYS A 225 -0.76 -20.57 -18.67
CA LYS A 225 -0.75 -21.48 -19.82
C LYS A 225 -1.69 -21.00 -20.93
N GLN A 226 -2.76 -20.32 -20.56
CA GLN A 226 -3.76 -19.75 -21.48
C GLN A 226 -3.39 -18.33 -21.93
N HIS A 227 -2.62 -17.60 -21.10
CA HIS A 227 -2.19 -16.22 -21.29
C HIS A 227 -0.66 -16.10 -21.17
N PRO A 228 0.12 -16.52 -22.19
CA PRO A 228 1.59 -16.52 -22.12
C PRO A 228 2.23 -15.16 -21.83
N ASP A 229 1.55 -14.08 -22.24
CA ASP A 229 2.00 -12.70 -22.11
C ASP A 229 1.47 -12.00 -20.84
N ALA A 230 0.83 -12.75 -19.93
CA ALA A 230 0.21 -12.18 -18.73
C ALA A 230 1.19 -11.47 -17.77
N GLY A 231 2.49 -11.75 -17.87
CA GLY A 231 3.49 -11.26 -16.91
C GLY A 231 3.33 -11.95 -15.55
N LYS A 232 3.75 -11.25 -14.49
CA LYS A 232 3.57 -11.76 -13.11
C LYS A 232 2.17 -11.42 -12.60
N TYR A 233 1.53 -12.40 -12.00
CA TYR A 233 0.22 -12.28 -11.39
C TYR A 233 0.05 -13.28 -10.24
N ILE A 234 -0.90 -13.01 -9.36
CA ILE A 234 -1.36 -13.93 -8.31
C ILE A 234 -2.77 -13.55 -7.84
N VAL A 235 -3.60 -14.53 -7.57
CA VAL A 235 -4.86 -14.41 -6.83
C VAL A 235 -4.68 -15.15 -5.52
N GLY A 236 -4.89 -14.49 -4.39
CA GLY A 236 -4.63 -15.09 -3.08
C GLY A 236 -5.76 -14.86 -2.09
N THR A 237 -6.08 -15.89 -1.29
CA THR A 237 -6.96 -15.77 -0.14
C THR A 237 -6.09 -15.63 1.11
N GLY A 238 -6.26 -14.53 1.83
CA GLY A 238 -5.52 -14.24 3.07
C GLY A 238 -6.24 -14.68 4.33
N THR A 239 -7.58 -14.57 4.36
CA THR A 239 -8.40 -15.01 5.50
C THR A 239 -9.66 -15.73 5.06
N ILE A 240 -10.14 -16.62 5.93
CA ILE A 240 -11.44 -17.29 5.81
C ILE A 240 -12.11 -17.31 7.19
N HIS A 241 -13.36 -16.89 7.25
CA HIS A 241 -14.16 -16.87 8.48
C HIS A 241 -15.56 -17.39 8.20
N GLY A 242 -16.06 -18.32 9.02
CA GLY A 242 -17.42 -18.84 8.91
C GLY A 242 -17.67 -20.04 9.81
N GLY A 243 -18.97 -20.30 10.03
CA GLY A 243 -19.43 -21.35 10.93
C GLY A 243 -19.36 -20.96 12.41
N GLU A 244 -20.39 -21.32 13.18
CA GLU A 244 -20.50 -21.01 14.62
C GLU A 244 -20.53 -22.27 15.49
N TYR A 245 -21.17 -23.33 15.01
CA TYR A 245 -21.39 -24.55 15.78
C TYR A 245 -20.98 -25.81 15.01
N THR A 246 -20.40 -26.76 15.69
CA THR A 246 -19.89 -28.00 15.10
C THR A 246 -20.98 -28.95 14.60
N ASN A 247 -22.22 -28.80 15.08
CA ASN A 247 -23.37 -29.64 14.75
C ASN A 247 -24.38 -28.97 13.82
N ILE A 248 -24.05 -27.79 13.28
CA ILE A 248 -24.89 -27.02 12.36
C ILE A 248 -24.12 -26.75 11.06
N ILE A 249 -24.77 -26.92 9.92
CA ILE A 249 -24.25 -26.52 8.62
C ILE A 249 -24.15 -25.00 8.58
N ALA A 250 -22.96 -24.48 8.25
CA ALA A 250 -22.72 -23.06 8.15
C ALA A 250 -23.48 -22.44 6.97
N ASP A 251 -24.16 -21.36 7.20
CA ASP A 251 -24.90 -20.60 6.18
C ASP A 251 -24.15 -19.39 5.64
N HIS A 252 -22.99 -19.05 6.24
CA HIS A 252 -22.20 -17.93 5.78
C HIS A 252 -20.71 -18.16 6.01
N VAL A 253 -19.91 -17.82 4.97
CA VAL A 253 -18.44 -17.75 5.03
C VAL A 253 -17.99 -16.50 4.30
N VAL A 254 -16.96 -15.83 4.82
CA VAL A 254 -16.28 -14.71 4.18
C VAL A 254 -14.83 -15.07 3.91
N LEU A 255 -14.41 -14.89 2.66
CA LEU A 255 -13.01 -14.98 2.26
C LEU A 255 -12.52 -13.58 1.90
N ASN A 256 -11.37 -13.17 2.45
CA ASN A 256 -10.71 -11.94 2.06
C ASN A 256 -9.36 -12.28 1.43
N GLY A 257 -9.02 -11.54 0.39
CA GLY A 257 -7.79 -11.77 -0.34
C GLY A 257 -7.41 -10.59 -1.22
N ASN A 258 -6.57 -10.85 -2.20
CA ASN A 258 -6.21 -9.85 -3.21
C ASN A 258 -5.90 -10.50 -4.56
N ILE A 259 -6.04 -9.68 -5.60
CA ILE A 259 -5.57 -9.97 -6.96
C ILE A 259 -4.41 -9.02 -7.24
N ARG A 260 -3.30 -9.58 -7.70
CA ARG A 260 -2.12 -8.82 -8.13
C ARG A 260 -1.79 -9.15 -9.56
N ALA A 261 -1.50 -8.13 -10.36
CA ALA A 261 -1.05 -8.30 -11.74
C ALA A 261 -0.14 -7.13 -12.14
N VAL A 262 0.82 -7.40 -13.02
CA VAL A 262 1.69 -6.36 -13.59
C VAL A 262 0.96 -5.57 -14.67
N HIS A 263 0.08 -6.20 -15.44
CA HIS A 263 -0.67 -5.56 -16.52
C HIS A 263 -2.16 -5.47 -16.18
N GLU A 264 -2.78 -4.35 -16.51
CA GLU A 264 -4.21 -4.11 -16.27
C GLU A 264 -5.09 -5.13 -17.01
N GLU A 265 -4.73 -5.45 -18.24
CA GLU A 265 -5.44 -6.47 -19.03
C GLU A 265 -5.38 -7.85 -18.36
N THR A 266 -4.24 -8.19 -17.75
CA THR A 266 -4.07 -9.42 -16.97
C THR A 266 -4.95 -9.41 -15.73
N TYR A 267 -5.02 -8.29 -15.01
CA TYR A 267 -5.89 -8.13 -13.85
C TYR A 267 -7.36 -8.35 -14.24
N MET A 268 -7.84 -7.66 -15.28
CA MET A 268 -9.24 -7.79 -15.76
C MET A 268 -9.56 -9.22 -16.21
N ALA A 269 -8.62 -9.88 -16.88
CA ALA A 269 -8.81 -11.27 -17.31
C ALA A 269 -8.85 -12.25 -16.11
N LEU A 270 -8.03 -12.05 -15.07
CA LEU A 270 -8.06 -12.85 -13.84
C LEU A 270 -9.40 -12.69 -13.11
N GLU A 271 -9.88 -11.45 -12.99
CA GLU A 271 -11.17 -11.14 -12.35
C GLU A 271 -12.32 -11.83 -13.08
N HIS A 272 -12.34 -11.73 -14.40
CA HIS A 272 -13.36 -12.40 -15.24
C HIS A 272 -13.30 -13.94 -15.08
N GLU A 273 -12.12 -14.54 -15.11
CA GLU A 273 -11.98 -15.99 -14.91
C GLU A 273 -12.40 -16.42 -13.50
N LEU A 274 -12.06 -15.63 -12.47
CA LEU A 274 -12.50 -15.87 -11.09
C LEU A 274 -14.02 -15.89 -11.01
N GLU A 275 -14.70 -14.86 -11.54
CA GLU A 275 -16.15 -14.81 -11.56
C GLU A 275 -16.76 -16.04 -12.26
N ARG A 276 -16.16 -16.50 -13.33
CA ARG A 276 -16.60 -17.72 -14.04
C ARG A 276 -16.51 -18.96 -13.16
N TYR A 277 -15.43 -19.10 -12.37
CA TYR A 277 -15.29 -20.17 -11.39
C TYR A 277 -16.35 -20.07 -10.30
N LEU A 278 -16.58 -18.86 -9.76
CA LEU A 278 -17.60 -18.63 -8.74
C LEU A 278 -19.00 -19.03 -9.22
N GLN A 279 -19.41 -18.59 -10.41
CA GLN A 279 -20.68 -18.98 -11.00
C GLN A 279 -20.85 -20.49 -11.20
N LYS A 280 -19.76 -21.20 -11.52
CA LYS A 280 -19.78 -22.67 -11.62
C LYS A 280 -19.98 -23.31 -10.24
N ILE A 281 -19.32 -22.80 -9.22
CA ILE A 281 -19.45 -23.30 -7.82
C ILE A 281 -20.86 -23.06 -7.31
N GLU A 282 -21.44 -21.87 -7.53
CA GLU A 282 -22.85 -21.58 -7.19
C GLU A 282 -23.81 -22.63 -7.74
N LYS A 283 -23.68 -22.93 -9.04
CA LYS A 283 -24.53 -23.94 -9.70
C LYS A 283 -24.35 -25.35 -9.14
N GLN A 284 -23.15 -25.68 -8.69
CA GLN A 284 -22.85 -27.03 -8.16
C GLN A 284 -23.27 -27.19 -6.69
N THR A 285 -23.17 -26.15 -5.89
CA THR A 285 -23.38 -26.20 -4.45
C THR A 285 -24.76 -25.66 -4.01
N GLY A 286 -25.40 -24.89 -4.86
CA GLY A 286 -26.65 -24.18 -4.53
C GLY A 286 -26.47 -22.99 -3.60
N THR A 287 -25.21 -22.58 -3.34
CA THR A 287 -24.90 -21.35 -2.60
C THR A 287 -25.09 -20.09 -3.47
N CYS A 288 -25.13 -18.92 -2.84
CA CYS A 288 -24.98 -17.64 -3.52
C CYS A 288 -23.60 -17.07 -3.18
N LEU A 289 -22.82 -16.72 -4.21
CA LEU A 289 -21.48 -16.15 -4.06
C LEU A 289 -21.48 -14.69 -4.48
N LEU A 290 -21.23 -13.78 -3.54
CA LEU A 290 -21.10 -12.35 -3.81
C LEU A 290 -19.61 -11.99 -3.82
N TYR A 291 -19.11 -11.63 -4.98
CA TYR A 291 -17.75 -11.12 -5.17
C TYR A 291 -17.76 -9.59 -5.18
N THR A 292 -16.86 -8.99 -4.45
CA THR A 292 -16.59 -7.55 -4.49
C THR A 292 -15.09 -7.31 -4.54
N SER A 293 -14.71 -6.34 -5.37
CA SER A 293 -13.36 -5.78 -5.40
C SER A 293 -13.48 -4.34 -4.90
N PRO A 294 -13.42 -4.11 -3.58
CA PRO A 294 -13.43 -2.76 -3.03
C PRO A 294 -12.14 -2.07 -3.47
N SER A 295 -12.28 -1.12 -4.39
CA SER A 295 -11.20 -0.25 -4.89
C SER A 295 -11.14 1.06 -4.11
#